data_cb96a8b89252746d779e33aec347c898
#
_entry.id   cb96a8b89252746d779e33aec347c898
#
_cell.length_a   1.000
_cell.length_b   1.000
_cell.length_c   1.000
_cell.angle_alpha   90.00
_cell.angle_beta   90.00
_cell.angle_gamma   90.00
#
_symmetry.space_group_name_H-M   'P 1'
#
loop_
_entity.id
_entity.type
_entity.pdbx_description
1 polymer ?
#
loop_
_entity_poly.entity_id
_entity_poly.type
_entity_poly.pdbx_seq_one_letter_code
_entity_poly.pdbx_strand_id
1 'polypeptide(L)'
;FIHLVIRPGGPIRRRLVLIGKGLTFDSGGYNLKVGGSQIEMMKFDMGGCGAVLGAARSLAELKPAGVEIHVISATTENMVSAEAIHPGAIVTASNGKTIEINNTDAEGRLTLADALVYASALKPDAIVDLATLTGACVVALGDEIAGLWSPNDALAEQLKDASRQAGEAIWRMPMQASYKEGLKSSFADMKNTGPRPGGSITAALFLQEFVDAEIPWAHLDIAGPVWSEKGRGSDPAGATGFGVRTLVEWCCQA
;
A
#
# COMPACT_ATOMS: atom_id res chain seq x y z
N PHE A 1 -14.13 6.50 -1.95
CA PHE A 1 -12.82 7.07 -2.19
C PHE A 1 -12.60 8.27 -1.28
N ILE A 2 -11.52 8.27 -0.48
CA ILE A 2 -11.17 9.34 0.46
C ILE A 2 -10.01 10.12 -0.14
N HIS A 3 -10.11 11.45 -0.17
CA HIS A 3 -9.00 12.32 -0.56
C HIS A 3 -8.99 13.55 0.35
N LEU A 4 -7.95 13.67 1.17
CA LEU A 4 -7.69 14.81 2.04
C LEU A 4 -6.51 15.60 1.50
N VAL A 5 -6.53 16.93 1.66
CA VAL A 5 -5.42 17.80 1.25
C VAL A 5 -5.01 18.67 2.43
N ILE A 6 -3.74 18.57 2.81
CA ILE A 6 -3.11 19.40 3.83
C ILE A 6 -2.23 20.42 3.10
N ARG A 7 -2.54 21.71 3.25
CA ARG A 7 -1.80 22.78 2.60
C ARG A 7 -0.91 23.53 3.60
N PRO A 8 0.33 23.86 3.21
CA PRO A 8 1.18 24.73 4.03
C PRO A 8 0.58 26.13 4.12
N GLY A 9 0.99 26.87 5.15
CA GLY A 9 0.58 28.29 5.33
C GLY A 9 1.27 29.29 4.40
N GLY A 10 2.01 28.82 3.38
CA GLY A 10 2.80 29.64 2.44
C GLY A 10 2.97 28.98 1.08
N PRO A 11 3.94 29.40 0.25
CA PRO A 11 4.16 28.85 -1.08
C PRO A 11 4.44 27.34 -1.04
N ILE A 12 3.83 26.60 -1.95
CA ILE A 12 4.06 25.16 -2.14
C ILE A 12 5.38 24.99 -2.89
N ARG A 13 6.30 24.24 -2.29
CA ARG A 13 7.59 23.87 -2.87
C ARG A 13 7.66 22.40 -3.24
N ARG A 14 6.87 21.57 -2.53
CA ARG A 14 6.82 20.13 -2.72
C ARG A 14 5.40 19.62 -2.53
N ARG A 15 5.00 18.66 -3.35
CA ARG A 15 3.72 17.97 -3.27
C ARG A 15 3.96 16.50 -3.04
N LEU A 16 3.44 15.95 -1.95
CA LEU A 16 3.57 14.55 -1.59
C LEU A 16 2.20 13.87 -1.59
N VAL A 17 2.16 12.60 -1.97
CA VAL A 17 0.95 11.79 -1.88
C VAL A 17 1.21 10.57 -1.00
N LEU A 18 0.33 10.36 -0.03
CA LEU A 18 0.26 9.20 0.84
C LEU A 18 -0.99 8.41 0.47
N ILE A 19 -0.82 7.13 0.14
CA ILE A 19 -1.93 6.25 -0.21
C ILE A 19 -2.02 5.11 0.80
N GLY A 20 -3.22 4.80 1.28
CA GLY A 20 -3.44 3.68 2.18
C GLY A 20 -4.46 2.67 1.63
N LYS A 21 -4.11 1.37 1.65
CA LYS A 21 -5.08 0.30 1.39
C LYS A 21 -6.20 0.38 2.44
N GLY A 22 -7.46 0.39 1.96
CA GLY A 22 -8.64 0.61 2.79
C GLY A 22 -9.69 -0.50 2.70
N LEU A 23 -9.27 -1.77 2.70
CA LEU A 23 -10.20 -2.90 2.76
C LEU A 23 -10.74 -3.04 4.19
N THR A 24 -11.96 -2.57 4.44
CA THR A 24 -12.55 -2.57 5.79
C THR A 24 -12.86 -3.98 6.28
N PHE A 25 -13.05 -4.92 5.35
CA PHE A 25 -13.02 -6.36 5.60
C PHE A 25 -12.64 -7.10 4.32
N ASP A 26 -11.79 -8.13 4.43
CA ASP A 26 -11.39 -8.98 3.32
C ASP A 26 -11.73 -10.45 3.59
N SER A 27 -12.79 -10.95 2.97
CA SER A 27 -13.15 -12.36 3.01
C SER A 27 -12.34 -13.23 2.04
N GLY A 28 -11.57 -12.61 1.13
CA GLY A 28 -10.97 -13.24 -0.03
C GLY A 28 -11.91 -13.27 -1.26
N GLY A 29 -13.15 -12.88 -1.11
CA GLY A 29 -14.16 -13.01 -2.16
C GLY A 29 -14.41 -14.49 -2.52
N TYR A 30 -14.55 -14.80 -3.81
CA TYR A 30 -14.74 -16.20 -4.25
C TYR A 30 -13.52 -17.10 -3.98
N ASN A 31 -12.32 -16.55 -3.88
CA ASN A 31 -11.17 -17.24 -3.30
C ASN A 31 -11.17 -17.11 -1.78
N LEU A 32 -12.26 -17.58 -1.17
CA LEU A 32 -12.56 -17.41 0.25
C LEU A 32 -11.39 -17.86 1.13
N LYS A 33 -11.04 -17.02 2.09
CA LYS A 33 -10.05 -17.35 3.12
C LYS A 33 -10.56 -18.50 3.98
N VAL A 34 -9.84 -19.63 3.96
CA VAL A 34 -10.22 -20.85 4.69
C VAL A 34 -9.05 -21.38 5.51
N GLY A 35 -9.36 -22.24 6.50
CA GLY A 35 -8.35 -22.87 7.35
C GLY A 35 -7.54 -21.85 8.15
N GLY A 36 -6.22 -21.92 8.07
CA GLY A 36 -5.30 -21.06 8.83
C GLY A 36 -5.17 -19.60 8.33
N SER A 37 -6.03 -19.15 7.41
CA SER A 37 -5.95 -17.78 6.86
C SER A 37 -6.49 -16.70 7.81
N GLN A 38 -7.01 -17.06 8.98
CA GLN A 38 -7.47 -16.15 10.03
C GLN A 38 -8.40 -15.04 9.50
N ILE A 39 -9.48 -15.44 8.83
CA ILE A 39 -10.43 -14.50 8.21
C ILE A 39 -10.98 -13.47 9.22
N GLU A 40 -11.14 -13.85 10.48
CA GLU A 40 -11.57 -12.97 11.57
C GLU A 40 -10.61 -11.80 11.85
N MET A 41 -9.36 -11.94 11.41
CA MET A 41 -8.34 -10.90 11.54
C MET A 41 -8.40 -9.88 10.39
N MET A 42 -9.10 -10.16 9.31
CA MET A 42 -9.17 -9.30 8.14
C MET A 42 -9.88 -7.95 8.38
N LYS A 43 -10.38 -7.71 9.59
CA LYS A 43 -10.75 -6.38 10.10
C LYS A 43 -9.58 -5.38 10.11
N PHE A 44 -8.33 -5.86 10.08
CA PHE A 44 -7.14 -5.00 10.01
C PHE A 44 -6.68 -4.68 8.58
N ASP A 45 -7.36 -5.20 7.55
CA ASP A 45 -6.93 -5.08 6.15
C ASP A 45 -7.07 -3.64 5.59
N MET A 46 -7.48 -2.73 6.43
CA MET A 46 -7.49 -1.28 6.25
C MET A 46 -6.36 -0.57 7.03
N GLY A 47 -5.36 -1.30 7.52
CA GLY A 47 -4.27 -0.73 8.30
C GLY A 47 -3.45 0.31 7.55
N GLY A 48 -3.29 0.16 6.23
CA GLY A 48 -2.69 1.18 5.38
C GLY A 48 -3.48 2.50 5.39
N CYS A 49 -4.81 2.43 5.24
CA CYS A 49 -5.69 3.58 5.38
C CYS A 49 -5.58 4.20 6.78
N GLY A 50 -5.61 3.36 7.82
CA GLY A 50 -5.44 3.81 9.21
C GLY A 50 -4.13 4.58 9.41
N ALA A 51 -3.03 4.09 8.84
CA ALA A 51 -1.73 4.73 8.94
C ALA A 51 -1.69 6.10 8.24
N VAL A 52 -2.18 6.20 7.00
CA VAL A 52 -2.17 7.48 6.28
C VAL A 52 -3.14 8.50 6.89
N LEU A 53 -4.28 8.08 7.42
CA LEU A 53 -5.20 8.96 8.14
C LEU A 53 -4.63 9.42 9.49
N GLY A 54 -3.94 8.53 10.22
CA GLY A 54 -3.21 8.88 11.44
C GLY A 54 -2.09 9.90 11.17
N ALA A 55 -1.32 9.68 10.10
CA ALA A 55 -0.32 10.65 9.65
C ALA A 55 -0.96 11.98 9.23
N ALA A 56 -2.09 11.96 8.50
CA ALA A 56 -2.82 13.16 8.12
C ALA A 56 -3.24 14.01 9.32
N ARG A 57 -3.71 13.37 10.41
CA ARG A 57 -4.07 14.06 11.64
C ARG A 57 -2.88 14.83 12.23
N SER A 58 -1.73 14.18 12.36
CA SER A 58 -0.52 14.80 12.89
C SER A 58 0.01 15.90 11.96
N LEU A 59 0.06 15.65 10.66
CA LEU A 59 0.54 16.60 9.66
C LEU A 59 -0.36 17.83 9.52
N ALA A 60 -1.67 17.70 9.75
CA ALA A 60 -2.60 18.83 9.78
C ALA A 60 -2.32 19.79 10.96
N GLU A 61 -1.76 19.29 12.04
CA GLU A 61 -1.33 20.11 13.19
C GLU A 61 0.08 20.68 13.00
N LEU A 62 1.02 19.86 12.50
CA LEU A 62 2.42 20.24 12.28
C LEU A 62 2.61 21.22 11.11
N LYS A 63 1.83 21.06 10.04
CA LYS A 63 1.85 21.89 8.83
C LYS A 63 3.27 22.14 8.29
N PRO A 64 3.97 21.10 7.82
CA PRO A 64 5.34 21.24 7.35
C PRO A 64 5.44 22.33 6.29
N ALA A 65 6.43 23.23 6.45
CA ALA A 65 6.53 24.44 5.66
C ALA A 65 6.84 24.14 4.19
N GLY A 66 5.99 24.60 3.28
CA GLY A 66 6.17 24.45 1.83
C GLY A 66 5.77 23.07 1.29
N VAL A 67 5.22 22.18 2.11
CA VAL A 67 4.82 20.82 1.68
C VAL A 67 3.30 20.72 1.61
N GLU A 68 2.76 20.50 0.40
CA GLU A 68 1.37 20.12 0.20
C GLU A 68 1.28 18.59 0.25
N ILE A 69 0.38 18.05 1.07
CA ILE A 69 0.24 16.61 1.27
C ILE A 69 -1.16 16.18 0.87
N HIS A 70 -1.26 15.24 -0.05
CA HIS A 70 -2.49 14.57 -0.43
C HIS A 70 -2.53 13.19 0.25
N VAL A 71 -3.63 12.89 0.92
CA VAL A 71 -3.86 11.60 1.58
C VAL A 71 -5.05 10.93 0.90
N ILE A 72 -4.81 9.74 0.36
CA ILE A 72 -5.76 9.04 -0.51
C ILE A 72 -6.01 7.63 0.03
N SER A 73 -7.28 7.19 0.01
CA SER A 73 -7.62 5.78 0.22
C SER A 73 -8.80 5.37 -0.64
N ALA A 74 -8.64 4.28 -1.38
CA ALA A 74 -9.75 3.57 -2.03
C ALA A 74 -10.28 2.54 -1.02
N THR A 75 -11.46 2.83 -0.46
CA THR A 75 -12.04 2.08 0.67
C THR A 75 -13.23 1.25 0.21
N THR A 76 -13.22 -0.04 0.51
CA THR A 76 -14.28 -0.99 0.17
C THR A 76 -14.20 -2.22 1.06
N GLU A 77 -15.13 -3.16 0.89
CA GLU A 77 -15.07 -4.53 1.40
C GLU A 77 -14.83 -5.51 0.25
N ASN A 78 -14.20 -6.65 0.54
CA ASN A 78 -14.10 -7.77 -0.38
C ASN A 78 -14.95 -8.94 0.16
N MET A 79 -16.15 -9.07 -0.34
CA MET A 79 -17.16 -10.01 0.16
C MET A 79 -17.65 -10.96 -0.95
N VAL A 80 -18.17 -12.10 -0.54
CA VAL A 80 -18.88 -13.01 -1.44
C VAL A 80 -20.31 -12.50 -1.63
N SER A 81 -20.71 -12.26 -2.87
CA SER A 81 -22.08 -11.89 -3.22
C SER A 81 -22.37 -12.29 -4.67
N ALA A 82 -23.62 -12.22 -5.08
CA ALA A 82 -24.01 -12.46 -6.46
C ALA A 82 -23.40 -11.46 -7.45
N GLU A 83 -23.01 -10.30 -6.98
CA GLU A 83 -22.44 -9.20 -7.78
C GLU A 83 -20.92 -9.11 -7.65
N ALA A 84 -20.31 -9.93 -6.77
CA ALA A 84 -18.87 -9.91 -6.57
C ALA A 84 -18.10 -10.35 -7.81
N ILE A 85 -16.93 -9.75 -8.02
CA ILE A 85 -16.01 -10.15 -9.08
C ILE A 85 -15.59 -11.61 -8.85
N HIS A 86 -15.66 -12.43 -9.89
CA HIS A 86 -15.28 -13.85 -9.83
C HIS A 86 -13.95 -14.10 -10.53
N PRO A 87 -13.23 -15.19 -10.18
CA PRO A 87 -12.03 -15.61 -10.91
C PRO A 87 -12.32 -15.82 -12.41
N GLY A 88 -11.41 -15.36 -13.26
CA GLY A 88 -11.56 -15.35 -14.71
C GLY A 88 -12.20 -14.07 -15.27
N ALA A 89 -12.72 -13.18 -14.42
CA ALA A 89 -13.18 -11.86 -14.87
C ALA A 89 -11.99 -11.00 -15.34
N ILE A 90 -12.28 -10.10 -16.28
CA ILE A 90 -11.33 -9.07 -16.71
C ILE A 90 -11.90 -7.72 -16.32
N VAL A 91 -11.14 -6.95 -15.56
CA VAL A 91 -11.49 -5.58 -15.17
C VAL A 91 -10.56 -4.59 -15.86
N THR A 92 -11.03 -3.36 -16.03
CA THR A 92 -10.23 -2.28 -16.62
C THR A 92 -9.94 -1.24 -15.55
N ALA A 93 -8.68 -1.00 -15.30
CA ALA A 93 -8.22 0.06 -14.40
C ALA A 93 -8.43 1.45 -15.03
N SER A 94 -8.41 2.50 -14.22
CA SER A 94 -8.71 3.87 -14.65
C SER A 94 -7.70 4.45 -15.66
N ASN A 95 -6.52 3.83 -15.83
CA ASN A 95 -5.57 4.14 -16.90
C ASN A 95 -5.81 3.35 -18.19
N GLY A 96 -6.87 2.53 -18.27
CA GLY A 96 -7.22 1.72 -19.42
C GLY A 96 -6.57 0.35 -19.48
N LYS A 97 -5.63 0.01 -18.58
CA LYS A 97 -5.04 -1.33 -18.52
C LYS A 97 -6.07 -2.36 -18.08
N THR A 98 -6.09 -3.49 -18.77
CA THR A 98 -6.94 -4.63 -18.45
C THR A 98 -6.24 -5.61 -17.54
N ILE A 99 -6.97 -6.14 -16.55
CA ILE A 99 -6.44 -7.03 -15.52
C ILE A 99 -7.30 -8.29 -15.46
N GLU A 100 -6.69 -9.45 -15.72
CA GLU A 100 -7.32 -10.74 -15.50
C GLU A 100 -7.28 -11.08 -14.00
N ILE A 101 -8.45 -11.31 -13.42
CA ILE A 101 -8.58 -11.67 -12.01
C ILE A 101 -8.43 -13.18 -11.88
N ASN A 102 -7.24 -13.65 -11.59
CA ASN A 102 -7.00 -15.06 -11.32
C ASN A 102 -7.12 -15.42 -9.83
N ASN A 103 -7.15 -14.41 -8.94
CA ASN A 103 -7.37 -14.58 -7.52
C ASN A 103 -8.09 -13.36 -6.91
N THR A 104 -9.30 -13.54 -6.41
CA THR A 104 -10.09 -12.47 -5.79
C THR A 104 -9.57 -12.08 -4.39
N ASP A 105 -8.70 -12.90 -3.76
CA ASP A 105 -7.98 -12.61 -2.51
C ASP A 105 -6.71 -11.73 -2.74
N ALA A 106 -6.60 -11.15 -3.92
CA ALA A 106 -5.59 -10.16 -4.27
C ALA A 106 -6.26 -8.84 -4.71
N GLU A 107 -7.27 -8.42 -4.00
CA GLU A 107 -8.13 -7.25 -4.21
C GLU A 107 -7.44 -5.94 -3.85
N GLY A 108 -6.59 -5.95 -2.80
CA GLY A 108 -5.95 -4.75 -2.28
C GLY A 108 -5.10 -4.04 -3.33
N ARG A 109 -4.39 -4.80 -4.17
CA ARG A 109 -3.63 -4.23 -5.28
C ARG A 109 -4.51 -3.65 -6.38
N LEU A 110 -5.73 -4.13 -6.55
CA LEU A 110 -6.69 -3.60 -7.52
C LEU A 110 -7.21 -2.23 -7.08
N THR A 111 -7.57 -2.08 -5.80
CA THR A 111 -7.99 -0.78 -5.24
C THR A 111 -6.83 0.22 -5.22
N LEU A 112 -5.61 -0.25 -4.93
CA LEU A 112 -4.41 0.58 -4.97
C LEU A 112 -4.06 1.00 -6.40
N ALA A 113 -4.28 0.16 -7.41
CA ALA A 113 -4.03 0.50 -8.81
C ALA A 113 -4.72 1.80 -9.21
N ASP A 114 -6.03 1.92 -8.98
CA ASP A 114 -6.78 3.12 -9.30
C ASP A 114 -6.40 4.32 -8.42
N ALA A 115 -6.06 4.09 -7.15
CA ALA A 115 -5.56 5.14 -6.28
C ALA A 115 -4.21 5.70 -6.76
N LEU A 116 -3.31 4.83 -7.26
CA LEU A 116 -2.00 5.21 -7.82
C LEU A 116 -2.15 5.99 -9.13
N VAL A 117 -3.06 5.55 -10.03
CA VAL A 117 -3.37 6.31 -11.26
C VAL A 117 -3.92 7.69 -10.93
N TYR A 118 -4.87 7.76 -10.00
CA TYR A 118 -5.43 9.04 -9.54
C TYR A 118 -4.37 9.94 -8.93
N ALA A 119 -3.50 9.39 -8.09
CA ALA A 119 -2.39 10.11 -7.47
C ALA A 119 -1.38 10.64 -8.49
N SER A 120 -1.05 9.83 -9.49
CA SER A 120 -0.13 10.23 -10.57
C SER A 120 -0.66 11.43 -11.38
N ALA A 121 -1.98 11.50 -11.59
CA ALA A 121 -2.61 12.64 -12.26
C ALA A 121 -2.47 13.97 -11.49
N LEU A 122 -2.20 13.94 -10.20
CA LEU A 122 -1.90 15.13 -9.38
C LEU A 122 -0.48 15.68 -9.60
N LYS A 123 0.36 14.94 -10.33
CA LYS A 123 1.77 15.26 -10.61
C LYS A 123 2.56 15.62 -9.35
N PRO A 124 2.61 14.71 -8.36
CA PRO A 124 3.36 14.95 -7.14
C PRO A 124 4.86 14.74 -7.34
N ASP A 125 5.65 15.26 -6.40
CA ASP A 125 7.10 15.04 -6.35
C ASP A 125 7.47 13.65 -5.82
N ALA A 126 6.56 12.99 -5.09
CA ALA A 126 6.68 11.59 -4.69
C ALA A 126 5.34 11.00 -4.23
N ILE A 127 5.20 9.68 -4.40
CA ILE A 127 4.07 8.87 -3.90
C ILE A 127 4.62 7.80 -2.97
N VAL A 128 4.00 7.63 -1.80
CA VAL A 128 4.25 6.50 -0.89
C VAL A 128 2.91 5.83 -0.59
N ASP A 129 2.81 4.53 -0.87
CA ASP A 129 1.64 3.76 -0.48
C ASP A 129 1.95 2.74 0.63
N LEU A 130 0.99 2.55 1.51
CA LEU A 130 1.04 1.57 2.60
C LEU A 130 -0.12 0.59 2.48
N ALA A 131 0.18 -0.69 2.60
CA ALA A 131 -0.84 -1.72 2.53
C ALA A 131 -0.51 -2.95 3.39
N THR A 132 -1.52 -3.54 3.96
CA THR A 132 -1.53 -4.91 4.45
C THR A 132 -1.69 -5.83 3.25
N LEU A 133 -0.60 -6.00 2.46
CA LEU A 133 -0.78 -6.48 1.10
C LEU A 133 -0.53 -7.98 0.94
N THR A 134 0.53 -8.51 1.56
CA THR A 134 0.92 -9.88 1.25
C THR A 134 1.33 -10.70 2.48
N GLY A 135 0.75 -11.90 2.60
CA GLY A 135 1.27 -12.90 3.52
C GLY A 135 2.71 -13.32 3.18
N ALA A 136 3.13 -13.15 1.93
CA ALA A 136 4.51 -13.42 1.51
C ALA A 136 5.52 -12.48 2.18
N CYS A 137 5.15 -11.22 2.42
CA CYS A 137 5.97 -10.27 3.18
C CYS A 137 6.10 -10.71 4.66
N VAL A 138 4.99 -11.15 5.26
CA VAL A 138 4.99 -11.67 6.65
C VAL A 138 5.88 -12.91 6.77
N VAL A 139 5.81 -13.83 5.80
CA VAL A 139 6.68 -15.03 5.77
C VAL A 139 8.16 -14.65 5.65
N ALA A 140 8.47 -13.59 4.91
CA ALA A 140 9.86 -13.16 4.68
C ALA A 140 10.45 -12.37 5.85
N LEU A 141 9.67 -11.47 6.46
CA LEU A 141 10.17 -10.45 7.40
C LEU A 141 9.58 -10.57 8.82
N GLY A 142 8.59 -11.43 9.02
CA GLY A 142 7.90 -11.58 10.31
C GLY A 142 6.88 -10.46 10.56
N ASP A 143 6.59 -10.21 11.82
CA ASP A 143 5.54 -9.32 12.30
C ASP A 143 6.07 -8.00 12.90
N GLU A 144 7.37 -7.72 12.75
CA GLU A 144 8.01 -6.51 13.29
C GLU A 144 8.54 -5.58 12.20
N ILE A 145 8.78 -6.08 10.99
CA ILE A 145 9.48 -5.36 9.93
C ILE A 145 8.55 -5.25 8.71
N ALA A 146 8.36 -4.03 8.22
CA ALA A 146 7.68 -3.82 6.95
C ALA A 146 8.62 -3.99 5.76
N GLY A 147 8.11 -4.52 4.65
CA GLY A 147 8.83 -4.54 3.37
C GLY A 147 8.74 -3.19 2.66
N LEU A 148 9.85 -2.69 2.12
CA LEU A 148 9.91 -1.48 1.30
C LEU A 148 10.32 -1.86 -0.12
N TRP A 149 9.54 -1.48 -1.11
CA TRP A 149 9.88 -1.56 -2.53
C TRP A 149 9.87 -0.17 -3.14
N SER A 150 10.91 0.17 -3.87
CA SER A 150 11.01 1.41 -4.64
C SER A 150 12.03 1.25 -5.76
N PRO A 151 11.71 1.67 -6.99
CA PRO A 151 12.70 1.79 -8.06
C PRO A 151 13.58 3.04 -7.90
N ASN A 152 13.22 3.96 -7.00
CA ASN A 152 13.97 5.19 -6.74
C ASN A 152 14.81 5.05 -5.47
N ASP A 153 16.14 5.04 -5.62
CA ASP A 153 17.08 4.85 -4.50
C ASP A 153 17.02 6.00 -3.50
N ALA A 154 16.89 7.24 -3.97
CA ALA A 154 16.86 8.42 -3.09
C ALA A 154 15.61 8.39 -2.19
N LEU A 155 14.43 8.07 -2.74
CA LEU A 155 13.21 7.94 -1.96
C LEU A 155 13.30 6.77 -0.96
N ALA A 156 13.88 5.64 -1.38
CA ALA A 156 14.06 4.50 -0.50
C ALA A 156 14.95 4.84 0.70
N GLU A 157 16.05 5.57 0.49
CA GLU A 157 16.94 6.00 1.59
C GLU A 157 16.25 7.03 2.49
N GLN A 158 15.51 8.00 1.94
CA GLN A 158 14.71 8.95 2.75
C GLN A 158 13.74 8.22 3.69
N LEU A 159 13.00 7.23 3.17
CA LEU A 159 12.07 6.44 3.99
C LEU A 159 12.77 5.59 5.05
N LYS A 160 13.93 5.01 4.74
CA LYS A 160 14.75 4.29 5.72
C LYS A 160 15.25 5.21 6.82
N ASP A 161 15.67 6.41 6.48
CA ASP A 161 16.12 7.39 7.45
C ASP A 161 14.97 7.85 8.35
N ALA A 162 13.82 8.18 7.78
CA ALA A 162 12.62 8.53 8.52
C ALA A 162 12.16 7.40 9.44
N SER A 163 12.17 6.14 8.96
CA SER A 163 11.77 4.98 9.76
C SER A 163 12.70 4.73 10.95
N ARG A 164 14.01 4.93 10.78
CA ARG A 164 14.98 4.83 11.88
C ARG A 164 14.73 5.88 12.96
N GLN A 165 14.42 7.11 12.56
CA GLN A 165 14.11 8.19 13.51
C GLN A 165 12.75 7.96 14.20
N ALA A 166 11.78 7.40 13.46
CA ALA A 166 10.47 7.03 13.97
C ALA A 166 10.48 5.78 14.88
N GLY A 167 11.55 4.99 14.87
CA GLY A 167 11.63 3.72 15.58
C GLY A 167 10.72 2.63 14.99
N GLU A 168 10.45 2.68 13.67
CA GLU A 168 9.66 1.69 12.94
C GLU A 168 10.56 0.95 11.95
N ALA A 169 10.67 -0.38 12.09
CA ALA A 169 11.62 -1.15 11.28
C ALA A 169 11.10 -1.40 9.87
N ILE A 170 11.88 -1.02 8.86
CA ILE A 170 11.61 -1.35 7.47
C ILE A 170 12.82 -2.00 6.81
N TRP A 171 12.59 -2.88 5.84
CA TRP A 171 13.63 -3.56 5.08
C TRP A 171 13.40 -3.38 3.57
N ARG A 172 14.40 -2.84 2.86
CA ARG A 172 14.30 -2.68 1.41
C ARG A 172 14.42 -4.03 0.72
N MET A 173 13.42 -4.37 -0.07
CA MET A 173 13.29 -5.59 -0.84
C MET A 173 13.65 -5.36 -2.31
N PRO A 174 14.08 -6.39 -3.05
CA PRO A 174 14.46 -6.24 -4.45
C PRO A 174 13.25 -6.03 -5.37
N MET A 175 13.41 -5.18 -6.40
CA MET A 175 12.50 -5.03 -7.53
C MET A 175 13.03 -5.87 -8.72
N GLN A 176 12.87 -7.20 -8.65
CA GLN A 176 13.39 -8.12 -9.67
C GLN A 176 12.52 -8.09 -10.93
N ALA A 177 12.92 -7.34 -11.95
CA ALA A 177 12.13 -7.06 -13.15
C ALA A 177 11.69 -8.32 -13.91
N SER A 178 12.50 -9.39 -13.93
CA SER A 178 12.14 -10.64 -14.59
C SER A 178 10.90 -11.33 -14.00
N TYR A 179 10.52 -11.00 -12.76
CA TYR A 179 9.32 -11.57 -12.13
C TYR A 179 8.01 -11.00 -12.70
N LYS A 180 8.05 -9.91 -13.49
CA LYS A 180 6.90 -9.42 -14.27
C LYS A 180 6.37 -10.48 -15.25
N GLU A 181 7.22 -11.39 -15.72
CA GLU A 181 6.79 -12.51 -16.58
C GLU A 181 5.66 -13.33 -15.93
N GLY A 182 5.69 -13.49 -14.60
CA GLY A 182 4.65 -14.19 -13.86
C GLY A 182 3.28 -13.49 -13.84
N LEU A 183 3.23 -12.21 -14.20
CA LEU A 183 2.00 -11.42 -14.27
C LEU A 183 1.38 -11.40 -15.68
N LYS A 184 2.02 -11.98 -16.69
CA LYS A 184 1.48 -12.01 -18.07
C LYS A 184 0.17 -12.77 -18.13
N SER A 185 -0.81 -12.20 -18.84
CA SER A 185 -2.07 -12.83 -19.20
C SER A 185 -2.10 -13.16 -20.68
N SER A 186 -2.90 -14.16 -21.06
CA SER A 186 -3.25 -14.43 -22.46
C SER A 186 -4.51 -13.68 -22.90
N PHE A 187 -5.24 -13.05 -21.98
CA PHE A 187 -6.56 -12.46 -22.20
C PHE A 187 -6.65 -10.97 -21.85
N ALA A 188 -5.67 -10.46 -21.09
CA ALA A 188 -5.60 -9.09 -20.62
C ALA A 188 -4.15 -8.60 -20.67
N ASP A 189 -3.92 -7.33 -20.34
CA ASP A 189 -2.55 -6.79 -20.27
C ASP A 189 -1.75 -7.47 -19.16
N MET A 190 -2.41 -7.87 -18.06
CA MET A 190 -1.75 -8.56 -16.95
C MET A 190 -2.74 -9.34 -16.09
N LYS A 191 -2.22 -10.22 -15.23
CA LYS A 191 -2.95 -10.87 -14.14
C LYS A 191 -2.79 -10.09 -12.85
N ASN A 192 -3.76 -10.22 -11.94
CA ASN A 192 -3.65 -9.60 -10.62
C ASN A 192 -2.70 -10.36 -9.68
N THR A 193 -2.31 -11.63 -9.95
CA THR A 193 -1.29 -12.34 -9.17
C THR A 193 -0.30 -13.07 -10.05
N GLY A 194 0.94 -13.15 -9.57
CA GLY A 194 1.99 -14.01 -10.11
C GLY A 194 2.09 -15.35 -9.37
N PRO A 195 3.16 -16.14 -9.62
CA PRO A 195 3.47 -17.35 -8.88
C PRO A 195 3.64 -17.09 -7.37
N ARG A 196 3.38 -18.14 -6.55
CA ARG A 196 3.55 -18.04 -5.08
C ARG A 196 4.96 -17.62 -4.64
N PRO A 197 6.07 -18.18 -5.20
CA PRO A 197 7.42 -17.68 -4.92
C PRO A 197 7.57 -16.22 -5.37
N GLY A 198 8.18 -15.39 -4.51
CA GLY A 198 8.37 -13.96 -4.79
C GLY A 198 7.07 -13.14 -4.79
N GLY A 199 6.01 -13.62 -4.13
CA GLY A 199 4.67 -13.01 -4.19
C GLY A 199 4.62 -11.55 -3.75
N SER A 200 5.43 -11.14 -2.77
CA SER A 200 5.53 -9.73 -2.37
C SER A 200 6.23 -8.86 -3.42
N ILE A 201 7.24 -9.42 -4.12
CA ILE A 201 7.92 -8.72 -5.22
C ILE A 201 6.97 -8.55 -6.41
N THR A 202 6.23 -9.60 -6.80
CA THR A 202 5.27 -9.51 -7.91
C THR A 202 4.11 -8.56 -7.58
N ALA A 203 3.71 -8.45 -6.29
CA ALA A 203 2.73 -7.49 -5.85
C ALA A 203 3.22 -6.04 -6.04
N ALA A 204 4.45 -5.74 -5.63
CA ALA A 204 5.06 -4.43 -5.84
C ALA A 204 5.26 -4.11 -7.33
N LEU A 205 5.68 -5.09 -8.14
CA LEU A 205 5.81 -4.94 -9.60
C LEU A 205 4.46 -4.71 -10.28
N PHE A 206 3.37 -5.31 -9.77
CA PHE A 206 2.01 -5.02 -10.22
C PHE A 206 1.66 -3.55 -9.94
N LEU A 207 1.86 -3.06 -8.71
CA LEU A 207 1.54 -1.68 -8.34
C LEU A 207 2.33 -0.67 -9.18
N GLN A 208 3.60 -0.95 -9.47
CA GLN A 208 4.45 -0.10 -10.30
C GLN A 208 3.84 0.20 -11.69
N GLU A 209 3.05 -0.71 -12.26
CA GLU A 209 2.40 -0.52 -13.56
C GLU A 209 1.32 0.58 -13.57
N PHE A 210 0.91 1.07 -12.39
CA PHE A 210 -0.13 2.08 -12.21
C PHE A 210 0.42 3.41 -11.71
N VAL A 211 1.74 3.54 -11.61
CA VAL A 211 2.43 4.79 -11.29
C VAL A 211 3.04 5.37 -12.55
N ASP A 212 2.94 6.68 -12.73
CA ASP A 212 3.67 7.38 -13.81
C ASP A 212 5.17 7.19 -13.58
N ALA A 213 5.89 6.75 -14.62
CA ALA A 213 7.31 6.40 -14.55
C ALA A 213 8.23 7.56 -14.10
N GLU A 214 7.81 8.80 -14.33
CA GLU A 214 8.55 9.99 -13.94
C GLU A 214 8.39 10.35 -12.44
N ILE A 215 7.44 9.73 -11.74
CA ILE A 215 7.15 10.04 -10.35
C ILE A 215 7.89 9.07 -9.42
N PRO A 216 8.76 9.56 -8.52
CA PRO A 216 9.33 8.76 -7.45
C PRO A 216 8.23 8.08 -6.62
N TRP A 217 8.30 6.75 -6.51
CA TRP A 217 7.29 5.96 -5.83
C TRP A 217 7.93 4.93 -4.90
N ALA A 218 7.25 4.68 -3.79
CA ALA A 218 7.59 3.59 -2.87
C ALA A 218 6.33 2.93 -2.33
N HIS A 219 6.40 1.61 -2.16
CA HIS A 219 5.41 0.77 -1.52
C HIS A 219 5.94 0.22 -0.20
N LEU A 220 5.15 0.33 0.86
CA LEU A 220 5.38 -0.28 2.17
C LEU A 220 4.33 -1.38 2.43
N ASP A 221 4.76 -2.64 2.42
CA ASP A 221 3.91 -3.76 2.85
C ASP A 221 4.01 -3.91 4.37
N ILE A 222 2.95 -3.50 5.05
CA ILE A 222 2.83 -3.48 6.51
C ILE A 222 2.01 -4.65 7.06
N ALA A 223 1.77 -5.69 6.26
CA ALA A 223 0.95 -6.84 6.67
C ALA A 223 1.43 -7.49 7.97
N GLY A 224 2.75 -7.50 8.22
CA GLY A 224 3.33 -8.01 9.46
C GLY A 224 3.12 -7.06 10.66
N PRO A 225 3.68 -5.84 10.63
CA PRO A 225 3.74 -4.97 11.81
C PRO A 225 2.43 -4.24 12.14
N VAL A 226 1.38 -4.36 11.34
CA VAL A 226 0.09 -3.66 11.51
C VAL A 226 -0.65 -4.06 12.79
N TRP A 227 -0.41 -5.27 13.29
CA TRP A 227 -1.12 -5.85 14.43
C TRP A 227 -0.17 -6.47 15.44
N SER A 228 -0.50 -6.37 16.73
CA SER A 228 0.22 -7.02 17.82
C SER A 228 -0.76 -7.68 18.78
N GLU A 229 -0.64 -8.98 18.98
CA GLU A 229 -1.52 -9.74 19.89
C GLU A 229 -1.37 -9.31 21.36
N LYS A 230 -0.18 -8.99 21.79
CA LYS A 230 0.15 -8.72 23.20
C LYS A 230 0.58 -7.28 23.46
N GLY A 231 0.66 -6.45 22.42
CA GLY A 231 1.35 -5.17 22.49
C GLY A 231 2.87 -5.33 22.43
N ARG A 232 3.57 -4.24 22.07
CA ARG A 232 5.03 -4.21 21.92
C ARG A 232 5.56 -2.81 22.21
N GLY A 233 6.37 -2.69 23.24
CA GLY A 233 6.91 -1.39 23.66
C GLY A 233 5.78 -0.40 23.98
N SER A 234 5.68 0.68 23.20
CA SER A 234 4.60 1.67 23.31
C SER A 234 3.32 1.28 22.57
N ASP A 235 3.36 0.26 21.71
CA ASP A 235 2.23 -0.14 20.90
C ASP A 235 1.27 -1.01 21.74
N PRO A 236 -0.04 -0.69 21.77
CA PRO A 236 -1.02 -1.50 22.49
C PRO A 236 -1.25 -2.85 21.80
N ALA A 237 -1.91 -3.77 22.49
CA ALA A 237 -2.49 -4.93 21.83
C ALA A 237 -3.56 -4.47 20.82
N GLY A 238 -3.56 -5.07 19.64
CA GLY A 238 -4.41 -4.69 18.52
C GLY A 238 -3.64 -3.95 17.43
N ALA A 239 -4.28 -2.97 16.79
CA ALA A 239 -3.65 -2.16 15.74
C ALA A 239 -2.52 -1.30 16.30
N THR A 240 -1.35 -1.38 15.69
CA THR A 240 -0.12 -0.72 16.17
C THR A 240 0.00 0.73 15.68
N GLY A 241 -0.69 1.09 14.61
CA GLY A 241 -0.47 2.36 13.92
C GLY A 241 0.86 2.44 13.19
N PHE A 242 1.49 1.30 12.90
CA PHE A 242 2.75 1.24 12.16
C PHE A 242 2.68 2.05 10.85
N GLY A 243 3.72 2.81 10.59
CA GLY A 243 3.85 3.69 9.43
C GLY A 243 3.43 5.14 9.70
N VAL A 244 2.60 5.41 10.70
CA VAL A 244 2.20 6.80 11.05
C VAL A 244 3.42 7.68 11.33
N ARG A 245 4.29 7.23 12.22
CA ARG A 245 5.48 7.98 12.65
C ARG A 245 6.46 8.16 11.51
N THR A 246 6.72 7.10 10.74
CA THR A 246 7.60 7.14 9.56
C THR A 246 7.10 8.16 8.52
N LEU A 247 5.79 8.15 8.22
CA LEU A 247 5.22 9.07 7.24
C LEU A 247 5.28 10.53 7.72
N VAL A 248 4.99 10.78 8.99
CA VAL A 248 5.09 12.12 9.58
C VAL A 248 6.53 12.63 9.51
N GLU A 249 7.50 11.81 9.93
CA GLU A 249 8.91 12.15 9.88
C GLU A 249 9.38 12.45 8.46
N TRP A 250 9.04 11.56 7.51
CA TRP A 250 9.39 11.77 6.10
C TRP A 250 8.79 13.05 5.52
N CYS A 251 7.52 13.35 5.78
CA CYS A 251 6.88 14.56 5.27
C CYS A 251 7.44 15.85 5.91
N CYS A 252 7.91 15.78 7.16
CA CYS A 252 8.51 16.94 7.83
C CYS A 252 9.95 17.23 7.40
N GLN A 253 10.67 16.25 6.86
CA GLN A 253 12.02 16.40 6.31
C GLN A 253 12.03 16.78 4.82
N ALA A 254 10.90 16.81 4.17
CA ALA A 254 10.71 16.95 2.72
C ALA A 254 10.92 18.39 2.21
#